data_df6ac9f55f7789b8de1b28fbca9b0c6f
#
_entry.id   df6ac9f55f7789b8de1b28fbca9b0c6f
#
_cell.length_a   1.000
_cell.length_b   1.000
_cell.length_c   1.000
_cell.angle_alpha   90.00
_cell.angle_beta   90.00
_cell.angle_gamma   90.00
#
_symmetry.space_group_name_H-M   'P 1'
#
loop_
_entity.id
_entity.type
_entity.pdbx_description
1 polymer ?
#
loop_
_entity_poly.entity_id
_entity_poly.type
_entity_poly.pdbx_seq_one_letter_code
_entity_poly.pdbx_strand_id
1 'polypeptide(L)'
;MTIDEICSAANRNDELPKDIPLHDQLLFLAVRHVYSDYRDGRIEREQAVREKNHLLYQHDLWTRSARMHLESARRYQAVTIATEGARADFMKAIKAGASAERIKAAAVKMVEIWDGTRRALVS
;
A
#
# COMPACT_ATOMS: atom_id res chain seq x y z
N MET A 1 16.91 2.37 -4.89
CA MET A 1 17.16 3.29 -6.04
C MET A 1 16.10 4.35 -6.12
N THR A 2 16.50 5.57 -6.42
CA THR A 2 15.57 6.65 -6.73
C THR A 2 15.04 6.51 -8.17
N ILE A 3 13.98 7.23 -8.50
CA ILE A 3 13.43 7.27 -9.88
C ILE A 3 14.49 7.75 -10.86
N ASP A 4 15.27 8.77 -10.51
CA ASP A 4 16.34 9.31 -11.36
C ASP A 4 17.44 8.27 -11.59
N GLU A 5 17.81 7.51 -10.58
CA GLU A 5 18.78 6.41 -10.72
C GLU A 5 18.26 5.30 -11.63
N ILE A 6 16.99 4.96 -11.52
CA ILE A 6 16.32 3.96 -12.39
C ILE A 6 16.36 4.42 -13.84
N CYS A 7 15.96 5.66 -14.10
CA CYS A 7 15.97 6.24 -15.45
C CYS A 7 17.39 6.33 -16.03
N SER A 8 18.36 6.69 -15.22
CA SER A 8 19.77 6.77 -15.65
C SER A 8 20.33 5.40 -16.01
N ALA A 9 20.04 4.37 -15.20
CA ALA A 9 20.43 3.00 -15.48
C ALA A 9 19.76 2.46 -16.76
N ALA A 10 18.48 2.78 -16.95
CA ALA A 10 17.73 2.42 -18.16
C ALA A 10 18.31 3.09 -19.40
N ASN A 11 18.72 4.36 -19.30
CA ASN A 11 19.35 5.09 -20.40
C ASN A 11 20.72 4.49 -20.80
N ARG A 12 21.49 4.02 -19.82
CA ARG A 12 22.75 3.31 -20.08
C ARG A 12 22.58 1.90 -20.62
N ASN A 13 21.34 1.42 -20.70
CA ASN A 13 21.02 0.05 -21.08
C ASN A 13 21.64 -0.99 -20.12
N ASP A 14 21.68 -0.67 -18.83
CA ASP A 14 22.17 -1.58 -17.80
C ASP A 14 21.26 -2.81 -17.67
N GLU A 15 21.76 -3.86 -17.02
CA GLU A 15 20.95 -5.01 -16.68
C GLU A 15 19.85 -4.63 -15.68
N LEU A 16 18.74 -5.39 -15.69
CA LEU A 16 17.63 -5.20 -14.77
C LEU A 16 18.11 -5.31 -13.32
N PRO A 17 17.95 -4.26 -12.49
CA PRO A 17 18.24 -4.36 -11.06
C PRO A 17 17.27 -5.36 -10.40
N LYS A 18 17.81 -6.37 -9.70
CA LYS A 18 17.00 -7.45 -9.11
C LYS A 18 16.58 -7.18 -7.67
N ASP A 19 17.24 -6.23 -7.01
CA ASP A 19 17.07 -5.89 -5.60
C ASP A 19 16.11 -4.74 -5.35
N ILE A 20 15.38 -4.28 -6.37
CA ILE A 20 14.38 -3.23 -6.27
C ILE A 20 12.95 -3.81 -6.34
N PRO A 21 11.94 -3.09 -5.82
CA PRO A 21 10.55 -3.55 -5.89
C PRO A 21 10.07 -3.84 -7.31
N LEU A 22 9.11 -4.74 -7.45
CA LEU A 22 8.60 -5.17 -8.77
C LEU A 22 8.10 -4.00 -9.61
N HIS A 23 7.38 -3.05 -9.02
CA HIS A 23 6.88 -1.87 -9.76
C HIS A 23 8.03 -0.99 -10.28
N ASP A 24 9.16 -0.94 -9.58
CA ASP A 24 10.35 -0.23 -10.04
C ASP A 24 11.07 -1.00 -11.15
N GLN A 25 11.08 -2.34 -11.09
CA GLN A 25 11.60 -3.19 -12.16
C GLN A 25 10.80 -3.01 -13.46
N LEU A 26 9.48 -2.93 -13.35
CA LEU A 26 8.60 -2.68 -14.50
C LEU A 26 8.83 -1.30 -15.10
N LEU A 27 9.02 -0.28 -14.26
CA LEU A 27 9.38 1.06 -14.73
C LEU A 27 10.72 1.04 -15.48
N PHE A 28 11.73 0.39 -14.92
CA PHE A 28 13.05 0.25 -15.56
C PHE A 28 12.93 -0.36 -16.95
N LEU A 29 12.23 -1.47 -17.09
CA LEU A 29 12.06 -2.15 -18.38
C LEU A 29 11.31 -1.29 -19.39
N ALA A 30 10.26 -0.61 -18.98
CA ALA A 30 9.48 0.25 -19.86
C ALA A 30 10.29 1.47 -20.32
N VAL A 31 10.99 2.13 -19.42
CA VAL A 31 11.84 3.28 -19.74
C VAL A 31 13.02 2.86 -20.63
N ARG A 32 13.65 1.71 -20.35
CA ARG A 32 14.72 1.18 -21.19
C ARG A 32 14.23 0.92 -22.63
N HIS A 33 13.02 0.43 -22.78
CA HIS A 33 12.41 0.21 -24.09
C HIS A 33 12.20 1.52 -24.85
N VAL A 34 11.73 2.56 -24.19
CA VAL A 34 11.57 3.90 -24.80
C VAL A 34 12.92 4.44 -25.28
N TYR A 35 13.96 4.35 -24.46
CA TYR A 35 15.30 4.81 -24.86
C TYR A 35 15.86 3.98 -26.03
N SER A 36 15.61 2.68 -26.04
CA SER A 36 16.03 1.81 -27.14
C SER A 36 15.34 2.20 -28.45
N ASP A 37 14.03 2.42 -28.42
CA ASP A 37 13.27 2.86 -29.58
C ASP A 37 13.77 4.22 -30.13
N TYR A 38 14.09 5.14 -29.24
CA TYR A 38 14.66 6.42 -29.62
C TYR A 38 16.04 6.26 -30.29
N ARG A 39 16.94 5.47 -29.70
CA ARG A 39 18.28 5.23 -30.25
C ARG A 39 18.24 4.52 -31.61
N ASP A 40 17.27 3.63 -31.78
CA ASP A 40 17.08 2.89 -33.03
C ASP A 40 16.33 3.70 -34.10
N GLY A 41 15.94 4.93 -33.79
CA GLY A 41 15.25 5.81 -34.72
C GLY A 41 13.78 5.46 -34.97
N ARG A 42 13.17 4.59 -34.13
CA ARG A 42 11.76 4.21 -34.27
C ARG A 42 10.80 5.30 -33.83
N ILE A 43 11.22 6.13 -32.89
CA ILE A 43 10.47 7.27 -32.37
C ILE A 43 11.35 8.51 -32.32
N GLU A 44 10.71 9.67 -32.41
CA GLU A 44 11.40 10.95 -32.29
C GLU A 44 11.59 11.32 -30.82
N ARG A 45 12.51 12.27 -30.57
CA ARG A 45 12.85 12.73 -29.22
C ARG A 45 11.62 13.21 -28.45
N GLU A 46 10.73 13.99 -29.08
CA GLU A 46 9.54 14.51 -28.43
C GLU A 46 8.59 13.39 -28.00
N GLN A 47 8.42 12.38 -28.83
CA GLN A 47 7.63 11.22 -28.51
C GLN A 47 8.27 10.43 -27.35
N ALA A 48 9.59 10.24 -27.36
CA ALA A 48 10.30 9.56 -26.28
C ALA A 48 10.12 10.28 -24.94
N VAL A 49 10.20 11.61 -24.93
CA VAL A 49 9.96 12.41 -23.72
C VAL A 49 8.53 12.26 -23.22
N ARG A 50 7.55 12.30 -24.09
CA ARG A 50 6.12 12.11 -23.72
C ARG A 50 5.87 10.72 -23.14
N GLU A 51 6.38 9.68 -23.77
CA GLU A 51 6.21 8.30 -23.30
C GLU A 51 6.88 8.09 -21.95
N LYS A 52 8.10 8.59 -21.77
CA LYS A 52 8.80 8.54 -20.50
C LYS A 52 8.01 9.25 -19.39
N ASN A 53 7.56 10.47 -19.64
CA ASN A 53 6.79 11.23 -18.66
C ASN A 53 5.47 10.54 -18.30
N HIS A 54 4.81 9.90 -19.26
CA HIS A 54 3.61 9.13 -19.02
C HIS A 54 3.88 7.91 -18.13
N LEU A 55 4.98 7.19 -18.37
CA LEU A 55 5.39 6.07 -17.54
C LEU A 55 5.71 6.50 -16.10
N LEU A 56 6.38 7.63 -15.92
CA LEU A 56 6.69 8.18 -14.60
C LEU A 56 5.41 8.58 -13.85
N TYR A 57 4.47 9.18 -14.56
CA TYR A 57 3.17 9.55 -13.99
C TYR A 57 2.38 8.30 -13.55
N GLN A 58 2.28 7.28 -14.39
CA GLN A 58 1.61 6.03 -14.08
C GLN A 58 2.26 5.32 -12.88
N HIS A 59 3.57 5.28 -12.84
CA HIS A 59 4.33 4.69 -11.73
C HIS A 59 4.00 5.40 -10.40
N ASP A 60 4.04 6.73 -10.40
CA ASP A 60 3.74 7.53 -9.20
C ASP A 60 2.29 7.32 -8.74
N LEU A 61 1.33 7.33 -9.66
CA LEU A 61 -0.07 7.10 -9.37
C LEU A 61 -0.28 5.69 -8.79
N TRP A 62 0.35 4.69 -9.38
CA TRP A 62 0.22 3.30 -8.96
C TRP A 62 0.83 3.05 -7.58
N THR A 63 2.01 3.61 -7.31
CA THR A 63 2.68 3.47 -6.01
C THR A 63 1.91 4.17 -4.89
N ARG A 64 1.35 5.35 -5.15
CA ARG A 64 0.48 6.04 -4.18
C ARG A 64 -0.78 5.25 -3.87
N SER A 65 -1.44 4.72 -4.89
CA SER A 65 -2.64 3.90 -4.73
C SER A 65 -2.34 2.64 -3.92
N ALA A 66 -1.26 1.93 -4.23
CA ALA A 66 -0.84 0.74 -3.48
C ALA A 66 -0.55 1.07 -2.01
N ARG A 67 0.10 2.20 -1.73
CA ARG A 67 0.37 2.66 -0.37
C ARG A 67 -0.91 2.95 0.40
N MET A 68 -1.86 3.64 -0.22
CA MET A 68 -3.17 3.92 0.40
C MET A 68 -3.93 2.65 0.72
N HIS A 69 -3.95 1.67 -0.19
CA HIS A 69 -4.60 0.38 0.04
C HIS A 69 -3.93 -0.40 1.18
N LEU A 70 -2.60 -0.38 1.24
CA LEU A 70 -1.87 -1.03 2.32
C LEU A 70 -2.17 -0.40 3.68
N GLU A 71 -2.21 0.92 3.77
CA GLU A 71 -2.56 1.64 4.99
C GLU A 71 -3.99 1.35 5.44
N SER A 72 -4.94 1.32 4.50
CA SER A 72 -6.33 0.94 4.78
C SER A 72 -6.45 -0.48 5.29
N ALA A 73 -5.73 -1.43 4.67
CA ALA A 73 -5.72 -2.82 5.09
C ALA A 73 -5.14 -2.99 6.49
N ARG A 74 -4.07 -2.28 6.82
CA ARG A 74 -3.45 -2.29 8.15
C ARG A 74 -4.40 -1.74 9.21
N ARG A 75 -5.09 -0.63 8.93
CA ARG A 75 -6.09 -0.06 9.85
C ARG A 75 -7.24 -1.02 10.08
N TYR A 76 -7.77 -1.61 9.03
CA TYR A 76 -8.85 -2.60 9.12
C TYR A 76 -8.45 -3.81 9.96
N GLN A 77 -7.24 -4.34 9.75
CA GLN A 77 -6.71 -5.46 10.52
C GLN A 77 -6.56 -5.12 12.01
N ALA A 78 -6.00 -3.96 12.33
CA ALA A 78 -5.84 -3.52 13.72
C ALA A 78 -7.20 -3.40 14.44
N VAL A 79 -8.19 -2.86 13.74
CA VAL A 79 -9.55 -2.73 14.22
C VAL A 79 -10.20 -4.10 14.46
N THR A 80 -10.05 -5.02 13.53
CA THR A 80 -10.60 -6.39 13.64
C THR A 80 -9.99 -7.11 14.85
N ILE A 81 -8.68 -7.03 15.05
CA ILE A 81 -8.00 -7.64 16.18
C ILE A 81 -8.52 -7.06 17.51
N ALA A 82 -8.64 -5.74 17.61
CA ALA A 82 -9.14 -5.07 18.82
C ALA A 82 -10.59 -5.48 19.14
N THR A 83 -11.45 -5.53 18.12
CA THR A 83 -12.86 -5.91 18.26
C THR A 83 -13.01 -7.36 18.70
N GLU A 84 -12.27 -8.27 18.09
CA GLU A 84 -12.29 -9.70 18.46
C GLU A 84 -11.76 -9.93 19.88
N GLY A 85 -10.69 -9.21 20.27
CA GLY A 85 -10.15 -9.27 21.63
C GLY A 85 -11.17 -8.84 22.67
N ALA A 86 -11.87 -7.73 22.45
CA ALA A 86 -12.91 -7.25 23.36
C ALA A 86 -14.10 -8.21 23.45
N ARG A 87 -14.52 -8.78 22.32
CA ARG A 87 -15.57 -9.81 22.29
C ARG A 87 -15.18 -11.06 23.06
N ALA A 88 -13.95 -11.54 22.89
CA ALA A 88 -13.43 -12.70 23.61
C ALA A 88 -13.41 -12.46 25.12
N ASP A 89 -12.99 -11.29 25.58
CA ASP A 89 -13.00 -10.91 27.00
C ASP A 89 -14.41 -10.90 27.58
N PHE A 90 -15.37 -10.36 26.85
CA PHE A 90 -16.78 -10.35 27.24
C PHE A 90 -17.34 -11.78 27.38
N MET A 91 -17.13 -12.63 26.39
CA MET A 91 -17.58 -14.03 26.42
C MET A 91 -16.92 -14.81 27.54
N LYS A 92 -15.64 -14.56 27.82
CA LYS A 92 -14.92 -15.20 28.92
C LYS A 92 -15.48 -14.80 30.28
N ALA A 93 -15.85 -13.54 30.47
CA ALA A 93 -16.47 -13.05 31.69
C ALA A 93 -17.83 -13.75 31.95
N ILE A 94 -18.66 -13.91 30.92
CA ILE A 94 -19.94 -14.63 31.01
C ILE A 94 -19.73 -16.10 31.38
N LYS A 95 -18.84 -16.79 30.70
CA LYS A 95 -18.56 -18.22 30.94
C LYS A 95 -17.98 -18.50 32.32
N ALA A 96 -17.17 -17.56 32.84
CA ALA A 96 -16.59 -17.68 34.18
C ALA A 96 -17.56 -17.36 35.30
N GLY A 97 -18.81 -16.95 35.01
CA GLY A 97 -19.77 -16.54 36.02
C GLY A 97 -19.35 -15.30 36.79
N ALA A 98 -18.68 -14.37 36.11
CA ALA A 98 -18.20 -13.12 36.73
C ALA A 98 -19.37 -12.29 37.28
N SER A 99 -19.05 -11.33 38.19
CA SER A 99 -20.05 -10.42 38.74
C SER A 99 -20.73 -9.60 37.65
N ALA A 100 -21.98 -9.18 37.91
CA ALA A 100 -22.74 -8.34 36.98
C ALA A 100 -21.95 -7.04 36.62
N GLU A 101 -21.25 -6.46 37.59
CA GLU A 101 -20.41 -5.27 37.34
C GLU A 101 -19.27 -5.53 36.39
N ARG A 102 -18.58 -6.67 36.51
CA ARG A 102 -17.48 -7.04 35.62
C ARG A 102 -17.98 -7.35 34.20
N ILE A 103 -19.12 -8.03 34.07
CA ILE A 103 -19.74 -8.29 32.77
C ILE A 103 -20.15 -6.98 32.11
N LYS A 104 -20.74 -6.05 32.86
CA LYS A 104 -21.12 -4.73 32.38
C LYS A 104 -19.88 -3.93 31.90
N ALA A 105 -18.79 -3.94 32.67
CA ALA A 105 -17.55 -3.26 32.29
C ALA A 105 -16.98 -3.81 30.98
N ALA A 106 -16.99 -5.12 30.79
CA ALA A 106 -16.56 -5.76 29.55
C ALA A 106 -17.45 -5.40 28.36
N ALA A 107 -18.76 -5.34 28.56
CA ALA A 107 -19.71 -4.91 27.54
C ALA A 107 -19.51 -3.44 27.14
N VAL A 108 -19.32 -2.54 28.10
CA VAL A 108 -19.03 -1.13 27.84
C VAL A 108 -17.76 -0.97 27.03
N LYS A 109 -16.70 -1.68 27.40
CA LYS A 109 -15.43 -1.67 26.67
C LYS A 109 -15.59 -2.15 25.22
N MET A 110 -16.39 -3.18 24.99
CA MET A 110 -16.68 -3.70 23.66
C MET A 110 -17.40 -2.65 22.81
N VAL A 111 -18.37 -1.93 23.37
CA VAL A 111 -19.09 -0.84 22.69
C VAL A 111 -18.17 0.32 22.37
N GLU A 112 -17.32 0.73 23.31
CA GLU A 112 -16.34 1.81 23.08
C GLU A 112 -15.36 1.48 21.95
N ILE A 113 -14.86 0.25 21.92
CA ILE A 113 -13.98 -0.22 20.84
C ILE A 113 -14.73 -0.21 19.52
N TRP A 114 -15.97 -0.67 19.49
CA TRP A 114 -16.81 -0.66 18.29
C TRP A 114 -17.04 0.76 17.77
N ASP A 115 -17.34 1.72 18.64
CA ASP A 115 -17.54 3.11 18.26
C ASP A 115 -16.23 3.74 17.73
N GLY A 116 -15.11 3.47 18.38
CA GLY A 116 -13.80 3.91 17.91
C GLY A 116 -13.45 3.34 16.53
N THR A 117 -13.78 2.05 16.32
CA THR A 117 -13.64 1.35 15.05
C THR A 117 -14.44 2.04 13.95
N ARG A 118 -15.72 2.30 14.21
CA ARG A 118 -16.62 2.93 13.24
C ARG A 118 -16.11 4.31 12.83
N ARG A 119 -15.60 5.10 13.76
CA ARG A 119 -15.00 6.42 13.48
C ARG A 119 -13.75 6.30 12.62
N ALA A 120 -12.87 5.35 12.91
CA ALA A 120 -11.64 5.12 12.16
C ALA A 120 -11.91 4.68 10.70
N LEU A 121 -12.98 3.90 10.47
CA LEU A 121 -13.34 3.44 9.12
C LEU A 121 -14.02 4.53 8.28
N VAL A 122 -14.64 5.52 8.90
CA VAL A 122 -15.37 6.61 8.22
C VAL A 122 -14.47 7.82 7.97
N SER A 123 -13.41 7.97 8.73
CA SER A 123 -12.42 9.03 8.53
C SER A 123 -11.33 8.58 7.52
#